data_b463cc59aa3e40cacd47d76b6c91311e
#
_entry.id   b463cc59aa3e40cacd47d76b6c91311e
#
_cell.length_a   1.000
_cell.length_b   1.000
_cell.length_c   1.000
_cell.angle_alpha   90.00
_cell.angle_beta   90.00
_cell.angle_gamma   90.00
#
_symmetry.space_group_name_H-M   'P 1'
#
loop_
_entity.id
_entity.type
_entity.pdbx_description
1 polymer ?
#
loop_
_entity_poly.entity_id
_entity_poly.type
_entity_poly.pdbx_seq_one_letter_code
_entity_poly.pdbx_strand_id
1 'polypeptide(L)'
;MFVRNEEVLGVDLSDVNYVFISHGHNDHAGGLRYFLECNQRARIIISPDAISGKFYSKRGNLHSITTALPEEIKDRLITVEKTSEIADGLYVIAHIPQIYSMPKGNQNLFVQDEKGNYVPDDFRHELALYADGLLFTGCAHNGLENILAACPWQVHTVVGGFHLLDSHELPEQQEPSRDGSRRSQSEEELLALAQRLKDQYPLTQFYTSHCTGDRVFEIMKGVMGEQLHSFRCGIIIEH
;
A
#
# COMPACT_ATOMS: atom_id res chain seq x y z
N MET A 1 -16.60 4.09 6.72
CA MET A 1 -16.08 2.75 7.12
C MET A 1 -15.11 2.88 8.29
N PHE A 2 -14.09 3.71 8.23
CA PHE A 2 -13.10 3.93 9.29
C PHE A 2 -13.73 4.23 10.66
N VAL A 3 -14.55 5.28 10.76
CA VAL A 3 -15.30 5.68 11.99
C VAL A 3 -16.04 4.50 12.63
N ARG A 4 -16.85 3.80 11.82
CA ARG A 4 -17.65 2.68 12.34
C ARG A 4 -16.78 1.52 12.86
N ASN A 5 -15.64 1.26 12.23
CA ASN A 5 -14.74 0.19 12.66
C ASN A 5 -14.07 0.56 13.98
N GLU A 6 -13.62 1.79 14.13
CA GLU A 6 -13.04 2.31 15.36
C GLU A 6 -14.01 2.19 16.53
N GLU A 7 -15.27 2.64 16.37
CA GLU A 7 -16.32 2.53 17.39
C GLU A 7 -16.58 1.06 17.78
N VAL A 8 -16.70 0.17 16.79
CA VAL A 8 -17.00 -1.26 17.04
C VAL A 8 -15.83 -1.99 17.72
N LEU A 9 -14.60 -1.62 17.40
CA LEU A 9 -13.40 -2.22 17.96
C LEU A 9 -12.97 -1.61 19.29
N GLY A 10 -13.59 -0.47 19.68
CA GLY A 10 -13.25 0.26 20.91
C GLY A 10 -11.82 0.81 20.90
N VAL A 11 -11.31 1.20 19.73
CA VAL A 11 -9.97 1.77 19.59
C VAL A 11 -10.02 3.25 19.94
N ASP A 12 -9.22 3.70 20.91
CA ASP A 12 -9.10 5.12 21.26
C ASP A 12 -8.09 5.82 20.33
N LEU A 13 -8.60 6.51 19.32
CA LEU A 13 -7.77 7.28 18.41
C LEU A 13 -7.13 8.52 19.05
N SER A 14 -7.64 9.00 20.19
CA SER A 14 -7.09 10.18 20.88
C SER A 14 -5.70 9.93 21.45
N ASP A 15 -5.35 8.67 21.72
CA ASP A 15 -4.07 8.26 22.30
C ASP A 15 -2.97 7.92 21.26
N VAL A 16 -3.31 7.95 19.97
CA VAL A 16 -2.36 7.68 18.89
C VAL A 16 -1.30 8.78 18.82
N ASN A 17 -0.02 8.38 18.69
CA ASN A 17 1.11 9.30 18.59
C ASN A 17 1.54 9.56 17.14
N TYR A 18 1.39 8.57 16.25
CA TYR A 18 1.79 8.66 14.85
C TYR A 18 0.71 8.12 13.93
N VAL A 19 0.46 8.83 12.85
CA VAL A 19 -0.31 8.37 11.69
C VAL A 19 0.64 8.18 10.54
N PHE A 20 0.61 7.01 9.92
CA PHE A 20 1.38 6.72 8.74
C PHE A 20 0.48 6.68 7.51
N ILE A 21 0.77 7.53 6.52
CA ILE A 21 0.13 7.56 5.22
C ILE A 21 1.08 6.94 4.22
N SER A 22 0.76 5.73 3.79
CA SER A 22 1.62 4.95 2.90
C SER A 22 1.79 5.56 1.51
N HIS A 23 0.73 6.19 0.96
CA HIS A 23 0.75 6.83 -0.35
C HIS A 23 -0.45 7.79 -0.53
N GLY A 24 -0.48 8.56 -1.61
CA GLY A 24 -1.39 9.69 -1.81
C GLY A 24 -2.80 9.36 -2.31
N HIS A 25 -3.21 8.09 -2.41
CA HIS A 25 -4.54 7.71 -2.87
C HIS A 25 -5.61 7.93 -1.79
N ASN A 26 -6.82 8.28 -2.22
CA ASN A 26 -7.89 8.71 -1.33
C ASN A 26 -8.44 7.61 -0.41
N ASP A 27 -8.34 6.36 -0.77
CA ASP A 27 -8.72 5.22 0.06
C ASP A 27 -7.73 4.95 1.20
N HIS A 28 -6.52 5.54 1.14
CA HIS A 28 -5.51 5.47 2.21
C HIS A 28 -5.41 6.73 3.07
N ALA A 29 -5.79 7.89 2.55
CA ALA A 29 -5.71 9.16 3.28
C ALA A 29 -7.08 9.77 3.61
N GLY A 30 -8.18 9.25 3.04
CA GLY A 30 -9.51 9.82 3.20
C GLY A 30 -10.08 9.80 4.62
N GLY A 31 -9.60 8.88 5.48
CA GLY A 31 -9.95 8.83 6.90
C GLY A 31 -9.30 9.90 7.78
N LEU A 32 -8.28 10.60 7.25
CA LEU A 32 -7.47 11.53 8.03
C LEU A 32 -8.28 12.69 8.62
N ARG A 33 -9.24 13.24 7.86
CA ARG A 33 -10.08 14.35 8.36
C ARG A 33 -10.81 13.97 9.65
N TYR A 34 -11.45 12.81 9.69
CA TYR A 34 -12.10 12.31 10.90
C TYR A 34 -11.10 12.07 12.03
N PHE A 35 -9.95 11.44 11.72
CA PHE A 35 -8.89 11.23 12.71
C PHE A 35 -8.46 12.55 13.37
N LEU A 36 -8.36 13.63 12.61
CA LEU A 36 -7.98 14.96 13.12
C LEU A 36 -9.02 15.58 14.07
N GLU A 37 -10.29 15.21 13.94
CA GLU A 37 -11.34 15.62 14.89
C GLU A 37 -11.16 14.93 16.25
N CYS A 38 -10.70 13.66 16.24
CA CYS A 38 -10.49 12.83 17.43
C CYS A 38 -9.12 13.04 18.08
N ASN A 39 -8.10 13.43 17.30
CA ASN A 39 -6.71 13.51 17.76
C ASN A 39 -6.04 14.82 17.33
N GLN A 40 -5.59 15.59 18.32
CA GLN A 40 -4.95 16.89 18.11
C GLN A 40 -3.42 16.87 18.25
N ARG A 41 -2.80 15.71 18.57
CA ARG A 41 -1.37 15.62 18.91
C ARG A 41 -0.53 14.73 17.98
N ALA A 42 -1.13 13.72 17.35
CA ALA A 42 -0.39 12.77 16.54
C ALA A 42 0.38 13.45 15.42
N ARG A 43 1.60 13.01 15.17
CA ARG A 43 2.40 13.43 14.03
C ARG A 43 2.01 12.57 12.82
N ILE A 44 2.00 13.17 11.64
CA ILE A 44 1.53 12.53 10.41
C ILE A 44 2.72 12.32 9.49
N ILE A 45 3.09 11.07 9.30
CA ILE A 45 4.21 10.61 8.48
C ILE A 45 3.71 10.42 7.06
N ILE A 46 4.31 11.11 6.09
CA ILE A 46 3.86 11.11 4.69
C ILE A 46 5.01 11.49 3.75
N SER A 47 4.97 11.03 2.50
CA SER A 47 5.87 11.51 1.45
C SER A 47 5.49 12.92 0.99
N PRO A 48 6.45 13.83 0.71
CA PRO A 48 6.17 15.12 0.09
C PRO A 48 5.49 14.97 -1.29
N ASP A 49 5.82 13.94 -2.05
CA ASP A 49 5.17 13.63 -3.33
C ASP A 49 3.69 13.22 -3.14
N ALA A 50 3.33 12.60 -2.01
CA ALA A 50 1.94 12.30 -1.66
C ALA A 50 1.15 13.57 -1.28
N ILE A 51 1.81 14.59 -0.72
CA ILE A 51 1.19 15.88 -0.36
C ILE A 51 0.88 16.69 -1.61
N SER A 52 1.83 16.79 -2.54
CA SER A 52 1.76 17.65 -3.72
C SER A 52 1.13 16.98 -4.93
N GLY A 53 1.12 15.66 -4.98
CA GLY A 53 0.66 14.86 -6.11
C GLY A 53 -0.84 14.98 -6.38
N LYS A 54 -1.20 14.90 -7.66
CA LYS A 54 -2.58 14.80 -8.11
C LYS A 54 -2.75 13.48 -8.82
N PHE A 55 -3.42 12.55 -8.15
CA PHE A 55 -3.53 11.15 -8.56
C PHE A 55 -4.87 10.87 -9.21
N TYR A 56 -4.85 10.03 -10.24
CA TYR A 56 -6.02 9.68 -11.05
C TYR A 56 -6.06 8.19 -11.34
N SER A 57 -7.28 7.66 -11.46
CA SER A 57 -7.53 6.29 -11.92
C SER A 57 -8.31 6.33 -13.23
N LYS A 58 -7.93 5.45 -14.16
CA LYS A 58 -8.65 5.21 -15.42
C LYS A 58 -9.41 3.88 -15.41
N ARG A 59 -9.77 3.41 -14.24
CA ARG A 59 -10.70 2.28 -14.10
C ARG A 59 -12.09 2.75 -14.47
N GLY A 60 -12.52 2.44 -15.69
CA GLY A 60 -13.68 3.08 -16.32
C GLY A 60 -13.34 4.46 -16.89
N ASN A 61 -13.97 5.51 -16.39
CA ASN A 61 -13.65 6.89 -16.76
C ASN A 61 -12.51 7.43 -15.90
N LEU A 62 -11.69 8.31 -16.49
CA LEU A 62 -10.65 9.01 -15.74
C LEU A 62 -11.26 9.85 -14.61
N HIS A 63 -10.87 9.59 -13.38
CA HIS A 63 -11.35 10.32 -12.20
C HIS A 63 -10.23 10.52 -11.19
N SER A 64 -10.34 11.57 -10.38
CA SER A 64 -9.37 11.85 -9.33
C SER A 64 -9.52 10.85 -8.17
N ILE A 65 -8.37 10.38 -7.71
CA ILE A 65 -8.21 9.59 -6.48
C ILE A 65 -7.27 10.30 -5.48
N THR A 66 -7.11 11.61 -5.65
CA THR A 66 -6.31 12.45 -4.76
C THR A 66 -7.07 12.75 -3.47
N THR A 67 -6.40 12.75 -2.33
CA THR A 67 -6.93 13.31 -1.09
C THR A 67 -6.34 14.70 -0.86
N ALA A 68 -7.21 15.71 -0.76
CA ALA A 68 -6.78 17.03 -0.30
C ALA A 68 -6.51 16.97 1.21
N LEU A 69 -5.27 17.24 1.58
CA LEU A 69 -4.89 17.32 3.00
C LEU A 69 -5.36 18.66 3.60
N PRO A 70 -5.89 18.66 4.82
CA PRO A 70 -6.27 19.89 5.52
C PRO A 70 -5.04 20.78 5.77
N GLU A 71 -5.20 22.09 5.62
CA GLU A 71 -4.11 23.07 5.84
C GLU A 71 -3.59 23.09 7.28
N GLU A 72 -4.47 22.84 8.24
CA GLU A 72 -4.20 22.85 9.68
C GLU A 72 -3.23 21.75 10.15
N ILE A 73 -2.91 20.77 9.30
CA ILE A 73 -1.98 19.69 9.69
C ILE A 73 -0.51 20.01 9.42
N LYS A 74 -0.19 21.14 8.78
CA LYS A 74 1.17 21.46 8.33
C LYS A 74 2.21 21.32 9.45
N ASP A 75 1.90 21.79 10.64
CA ASP A 75 2.81 21.73 11.79
C ASP A 75 2.93 20.33 12.41
N ARG A 76 2.08 19.40 11.98
CA ARG A 76 2.05 18.01 12.45
C ARG A 76 2.72 17.05 11.46
N LEU A 77 3.08 17.51 10.28
CA LEU A 77 3.68 16.66 9.25
C LEU A 77 5.12 16.25 9.62
N ILE A 78 5.45 15.00 9.35
CA ILE A 78 6.79 14.46 9.22
C ILE A 78 6.93 14.01 7.77
N THR A 79 7.57 14.83 6.94
CA THR A 79 7.81 14.48 5.54
C THR A 79 9.03 13.59 5.42
N VAL A 80 8.89 12.47 4.70
CA VAL A 80 9.94 11.48 4.52
C VAL A 80 10.32 11.39 3.05
N GLU A 81 11.54 11.85 2.71
CA GLU A 81 12.11 11.78 1.37
C GLU A 81 13.10 10.62 1.20
N LYS A 82 13.67 10.13 2.28
CA LYS A 82 14.62 9.02 2.30
C LYS A 82 14.37 8.11 3.49
N THR A 83 14.77 6.86 3.40
CA THR A 83 14.68 5.90 4.50
C THR A 83 15.27 6.50 5.77
N SER A 84 14.46 6.57 6.83
CA SER A 84 14.78 7.30 8.05
C SER A 84 14.14 6.65 9.28
N GLU A 85 14.80 6.77 10.41
CA GLU A 85 14.21 6.52 11.72
C GLU A 85 13.36 7.73 12.14
N ILE A 86 12.13 7.48 12.53
CA ILE A 86 11.16 8.52 12.93
C ILE A 86 11.03 8.62 14.46
N ALA A 87 11.12 7.48 15.11
CA ALA A 87 11.16 7.33 16.56
C ALA A 87 11.95 6.07 16.88
N ASP A 88 12.28 5.84 18.13
CA ASP A 88 13.07 4.68 18.57
C ASP A 88 12.46 3.36 18.05
N GLY A 89 13.22 2.70 17.16
CA GLY A 89 12.80 1.45 16.51
C GLY A 89 11.70 1.58 15.43
N LEU A 90 11.23 2.80 15.10
CA LEU A 90 10.23 3.05 14.07
C LEU A 90 10.89 3.67 12.83
N TYR A 91 10.93 2.93 11.74
CA TYR A 91 11.58 3.33 10.49
C TYR A 91 10.56 3.48 9.36
N VAL A 92 10.82 4.43 8.48
CA VAL A 92 10.06 4.58 7.23
C VAL A 92 11.00 4.38 6.05
N ILE A 93 10.60 3.49 5.16
CA ILE A 93 11.32 3.15 3.93
C ILE A 93 10.75 4.01 2.81
N ALA A 94 11.64 4.75 2.15
CA ALA A 94 11.34 5.61 1.00
C ALA A 94 12.29 5.32 -0.15
N HIS A 95 12.00 5.85 -1.34
CA HIS A 95 12.79 5.60 -2.55
C HIS A 95 12.98 4.12 -2.84
N ILE A 96 11.87 3.40 -2.90
CA ILE A 96 11.85 1.97 -3.17
C ILE A 96 12.39 1.72 -4.59
N PRO A 97 13.53 1.00 -4.74
CA PRO A 97 14.13 0.76 -6.04
C PRO A 97 13.30 -0.25 -6.84
N GLN A 98 13.15 -0.01 -8.15
CA GLN A 98 12.42 -0.90 -9.04
C GLN A 98 13.36 -1.96 -9.64
N ILE A 99 13.77 -2.94 -8.82
CA ILE A 99 14.63 -4.06 -9.22
C ILE A 99 13.79 -5.17 -9.87
N TYR A 100 12.58 -5.38 -9.35
CA TYR A 100 11.59 -6.33 -9.85
C TYR A 100 10.45 -5.60 -10.56
N SER A 101 9.69 -6.33 -11.37
CA SER A 101 8.53 -5.78 -12.07
C SER A 101 7.46 -5.27 -11.09
N MET A 102 6.92 -4.10 -11.37
CA MET A 102 5.78 -3.57 -10.63
C MET A 102 4.47 -4.32 -10.95
N PRO A 103 3.47 -4.24 -10.06
CA PRO A 103 2.15 -4.80 -10.31
C PRO A 103 1.50 -4.26 -11.59
N LYS A 104 0.91 -5.13 -12.41
CA LYS A 104 0.22 -4.73 -13.65
C LYS A 104 -1.02 -3.89 -13.39
N GLY A 105 -1.66 -4.02 -12.22
CA GLY A 105 -2.78 -3.17 -11.78
C GLY A 105 -2.48 -1.67 -11.78
N ASN A 106 -1.20 -1.31 -11.76
CA ASN A 106 -0.71 0.07 -11.83
C ASN A 106 -0.99 0.77 -13.17
N GLN A 107 -1.19 0.02 -14.26
CA GLN A 107 -1.39 0.57 -15.62
C GLN A 107 -2.58 1.52 -15.74
N ASN A 108 -3.51 1.48 -14.79
CA ASN A 108 -4.67 2.37 -14.73
C ASN A 108 -4.48 3.57 -13.81
N LEU A 109 -3.29 3.76 -13.25
CA LEU A 109 -2.98 4.80 -12.28
C LEU A 109 -2.08 5.86 -12.91
N PHE A 110 -2.44 7.11 -12.70
CA PHE A 110 -1.79 8.26 -13.33
C PHE A 110 -1.56 9.36 -12.30
N VAL A 111 -0.53 10.15 -12.55
CA VAL A 111 -0.28 11.42 -11.86
C VAL A 111 -0.36 12.57 -12.87
N GLN A 112 -0.83 13.73 -12.44
CA GLN A 112 -0.83 14.93 -13.28
C GLN A 112 0.52 15.63 -13.15
N ASP A 113 1.21 15.81 -14.29
CA ASP A 113 2.48 16.55 -14.34
C ASP A 113 2.26 18.06 -14.18
N GLU A 114 3.36 18.82 -14.09
CA GLU A 114 3.33 20.30 -13.98
C GLU A 114 2.66 21.01 -15.16
N LYS A 115 2.58 20.33 -16.32
CA LYS A 115 1.93 20.86 -17.53
C LYS A 115 0.44 20.49 -17.59
N GLY A 116 -0.05 19.72 -16.60
CA GLY A 116 -1.43 19.26 -16.56
C GLY A 116 -1.71 17.99 -17.36
N ASN A 117 -0.69 17.30 -17.89
CA ASN A 117 -0.86 16.05 -18.59
C ASN A 117 -0.99 14.89 -17.58
N TYR A 118 -1.74 13.88 -17.96
CA TYR A 118 -1.83 12.62 -17.20
C TYR A 118 -0.74 11.67 -17.69
N VAL A 119 0.24 11.43 -16.83
CA VAL A 119 1.34 10.48 -17.09
C VAL A 119 1.20 9.28 -16.17
N PRO A 120 1.72 8.09 -16.54
CA PRO A 120 1.73 6.93 -15.64
C PRO A 120 2.35 7.31 -14.29
N ASP A 121 1.75 6.85 -13.19
CA ASP A 121 2.29 7.06 -11.86
C ASP A 121 3.56 6.22 -11.68
N ASP A 122 4.62 6.82 -11.19
CA ASP A 122 5.89 6.15 -10.87
C ASP A 122 6.00 5.74 -9.40
N PHE A 123 4.96 6.01 -8.60
CA PHE A 123 4.82 5.66 -7.19
C PHE A 123 5.95 6.10 -6.28
N ARG A 124 6.67 7.17 -6.61
CA ARG A 124 7.67 7.76 -5.71
C ARG A 124 7.09 8.22 -4.39
N HIS A 125 5.78 8.49 -4.36
CA HIS A 125 5.04 8.87 -3.16
C HIS A 125 4.75 7.70 -2.22
N GLU A 126 5.03 6.44 -2.59
CA GLU A 126 4.78 5.28 -1.74
C GLU A 126 5.90 5.08 -0.73
N LEU A 127 5.49 4.89 0.52
CA LEU A 127 6.32 4.59 1.68
C LEU A 127 5.93 3.24 2.27
N ALA A 128 6.88 2.57 2.92
CA ALA A 128 6.62 1.43 3.80
C ALA A 128 7.10 1.73 5.22
N LEU A 129 6.48 1.11 6.21
CA LEU A 129 6.81 1.27 7.63
C LEU A 129 7.45 0.00 8.15
N TYR A 130 8.53 0.14 8.92
CA TYR A 130 9.17 -0.99 9.60
C TYR A 130 9.29 -0.72 11.10
N ALA A 131 8.95 -1.73 11.91
CA ALA A 131 9.16 -1.73 13.35
C ALA A 131 9.31 -3.18 13.84
N ASP A 132 10.38 -3.48 14.57
CA ASP A 132 10.60 -4.75 15.29
C ASP A 132 10.27 -6.03 14.46
N GLY A 133 10.75 -6.10 13.22
CA GLY A 133 10.49 -7.23 12.32
C GLY A 133 9.17 -7.16 11.55
N LEU A 134 8.29 -6.22 11.86
CA LEU A 134 7.06 -5.95 11.12
C LEU A 134 7.35 -4.97 9.97
N LEU A 135 7.02 -5.37 8.75
CA LEU A 135 7.00 -4.51 7.57
C LEU A 135 5.54 -4.27 7.16
N PHE A 136 5.10 -3.03 7.25
CA PHE A 136 3.77 -2.61 6.81
C PHE A 136 3.87 -1.84 5.48
N THR A 137 3.01 -2.20 4.53
CA THR A 137 2.81 -1.47 3.28
C THR A 137 1.33 -1.17 3.06
N GLY A 138 1.01 -0.13 2.28
CA GLY A 138 -0.38 0.14 1.88
C GLY A 138 -0.85 -0.85 0.83
N CYS A 139 -0.61 -0.51 -0.44
CA CYS A 139 -0.97 -1.32 -1.60
C CYS A 139 0.21 -2.04 -2.25
N ALA A 140 1.45 -1.73 -1.89
CA ALA A 140 2.66 -2.21 -2.54
C ALA A 140 2.69 -1.93 -4.05
N HIS A 141 2.39 -0.70 -4.45
CA HIS A 141 2.43 -0.28 -5.85
C HIS A 141 3.82 -0.42 -6.49
N ASN A 142 4.89 -0.18 -5.72
CA ASN A 142 6.26 -0.46 -6.18
C ASN A 142 6.55 -1.96 -6.32
N GLY A 143 5.64 -2.83 -5.89
CA GLY A 143 5.80 -4.28 -5.85
C GLY A 143 6.40 -4.76 -4.53
N LEU A 144 5.82 -5.82 -3.98
CA LEU A 144 6.23 -6.35 -2.67
C LEU A 144 7.69 -6.76 -2.63
N GLU A 145 8.22 -7.38 -3.72
CA GLU A 145 9.63 -7.78 -3.79
C GLU A 145 10.58 -6.56 -3.74
N ASN A 146 10.20 -5.45 -4.38
CA ASN A 146 10.98 -4.20 -4.32
C ASN A 146 10.97 -3.57 -2.93
N ILE A 147 9.82 -3.60 -2.25
CA ILE A 147 9.67 -3.08 -0.88
C ILE A 147 10.51 -3.92 0.09
N LEU A 148 10.46 -5.25 -0.03
CA LEU A 148 11.27 -6.17 0.77
C LEU A 148 12.77 -5.96 0.52
N ALA A 149 13.17 -5.79 -0.76
CA ALA A 149 14.57 -5.52 -1.12
C ALA A 149 15.07 -4.16 -0.62
N ALA A 150 14.16 -3.18 -0.46
CA ALA A 150 14.48 -1.86 0.10
C ALA A 150 14.62 -1.88 1.63
N CYS A 151 14.09 -2.90 2.30
CA CYS A 151 14.16 -3.05 3.76
C CYS A 151 15.52 -3.63 4.17
N PRO A 152 16.38 -2.88 4.89
CA PRO A 152 17.70 -3.38 5.26
C PRO A 152 17.67 -4.24 6.54
N TRP A 153 16.52 -4.40 7.17
CA TRP A 153 16.34 -5.16 8.40
C TRP A 153 15.68 -6.52 8.15
N GLN A 154 15.83 -7.42 9.10
CA GLN A 154 15.15 -8.72 9.04
C GLN A 154 13.64 -8.54 9.19
N VAL A 155 12.88 -9.11 8.24
CA VAL A 155 11.42 -9.05 8.23
C VAL A 155 10.85 -10.39 8.67
N HIS A 156 10.07 -10.38 9.74
CA HIS A 156 9.37 -11.55 10.28
C HIS A 156 7.90 -11.58 9.85
N THR A 157 7.31 -10.39 9.74
CA THR A 157 5.89 -10.24 9.40
C THR A 157 5.73 -9.13 8.36
N VAL A 158 4.98 -9.40 7.30
CA VAL A 158 4.54 -8.42 6.29
C VAL A 158 3.04 -8.23 6.42
N VAL A 159 2.58 -7.00 6.48
CA VAL A 159 1.15 -6.65 6.48
C VAL A 159 0.87 -5.61 5.42
N GLY A 160 -0.09 -5.89 4.52
CA GLY A 160 -0.54 -4.93 3.51
C GLY A 160 -1.18 -5.55 2.29
N GLY A 161 -1.64 -4.72 1.37
CA GLY A 161 -2.11 -5.13 0.04
C GLY A 161 -0.93 -5.35 -0.92
N PHE A 162 -1.12 -6.17 -1.96
CA PHE A 162 -0.06 -6.48 -2.94
C PHE A 162 -0.35 -5.95 -4.34
N HIS A 163 -1.49 -5.30 -4.53
CA HIS A 163 -1.94 -4.66 -5.78
C HIS A 163 -1.83 -5.56 -7.03
N LEU A 164 -2.04 -6.87 -6.87
CA LEU A 164 -1.85 -7.86 -7.93
C LEU A 164 -3.10 -8.08 -8.79
N LEU A 165 -4.24 -7.50 -8.42
CA LEU A 165 -5.51 -7.59 -9.11
C LEU A 165 -5.95 -6.21 -9.59
N ASP A 166 -6.41 -6.10 -10.84
CA ASP A 166 -7.29 -5.01 -11.22
C ASP A 166 -8.71 -5.32 -10.73
N SER A 167 -9.17 -4.62 -9.70
CA SER A 167 -10.47 -4.85 -9.07
C SER A 167 -11.68 -4.60 -9.99
N HIS A 168 -11.46 -4.09 -11.21
CA HIS A 168 -12.48 -3.90 -12.24
C HIS A 168 -12.42 -4.95 -13.36
N GLU A 169 -11.47 -5.87 -13.36
CA GLU A 169 -11.50 -7.05 -14.21
C GLU A 169 -12.47 -8.08 -13.62
N LEU A 170 -13.73 -8.04 -14.09
CA LEU A 170 -14.66 -9.14 -13.84
C LEU A 170 -14.11 -10.41 -14.51
N PRO A 171 -14.28 -11.60 -13.88
CA PRO A 171 -13.75 -12.87 -14.42
C PRO A 171 -14.16 -13.20 -15.85
N GLU A 172 -15.28 -12.63 -16.32
CA GLU A 172 -15.85 -12.84 -17.64
C GLU A 172 -15.39 -11.81 -18.69
N GLN A 173 -14.64 -10.76 -18.31
CA GLN A 173 -14.22 -9.67 -19.19
C GLN A 173 -12.70 -9.54 -19.30
N GLN A 174 -11.98 -10.64 -19.21
CA GLN A 174 -10.51 -10.67 -19.40
C GLN A 174 -10.13 -10.51 -20.89
N GLU A 175 -10.76 -9.56 -21.58
CA GLU A 175 -10.21 -9.13 -22.85
C GLU A 175 -8.94 -8.29 -22.59
N PRO A 176 -7.86 -8.58 -23.33
CA PRO A 176 -6.66 -7.75 -23.24
C PRO A 176 -7.03 -6.30 -23.57
N SER A 177 -6.39 -5.34 -22.93
CA SER A 177 -6.50 -3.93 -23.29
C SER A 177 -6.24 -3.77 -24.80
N ARG A 178 -6.66 -2.63 -25.40
CA ARG A 178 -6.49 -2.37 -26.85
C ARG A 178 -5.06 -2.54 -27.36
N ASP A 179 -4.07 -2.50 -26.47
CA ASP A 179 -2.65 -2.74 -26.75
C ASP A 179 -2.21 -4.20 -26.48
N GLY A 180 -3.15 -5.09 -26.13
CA GLY A 180 -2.87 -6.51 -25.86
C GLY A 180 -2.30 -6.81 -24.48
N SER A 181 -2.13 -5.80 -23.60
CA SER A 181 -1.65 -6.00 -22.24
C SER A 181 -2.78 -6.44 -21.31
N ARG A 182 -2.48 -7.35 -20.37
CA ARG A 182 -3.39 -7.69 -19.27
C ARG A 182 -3.14 -6.74 -18.10
N ARG A 183 -4.21 -6.29 -17.47
CA ARG A 183 -4.16 -5.37 -16.32
C ARG A 183 -3.90 -6.08 -14.99
N SER A 184 -4.00 -7.41 -14.98
CA SER A 184 -3.69 -8.25 -13.83
C SER A 184 -2.56 -9.20 -14.14
N GLN A 185 -1.87 -9.67 -13.11
CA GLN A 185 -0.87 -10.73 -13.23
C GLN A 185 -1.53 -12.02 -13.74
N SER A 186 -0.82 -12.74 -14.61
CA SER A 186 -1.21 -14.09 -15.01
C SER A 186 -1.04 -15.06 -13.82
N GLU A 187 -1.71 -16.21 -13.90
CA GLU A 187 -1.55 -17.25 -12.88
C GLU A 187 -0.11 -17.72 -12.75
N GLU A 188 0.59 -17.87 -13.88
CA GLU A 188 2.02 -18.23 -13.91
C GLU A 188 2.89 -17.20 -13.19
N GLU A 189 2.61 -15.90 -13.40
CA GLU A 189 3.32 -14.80 -12.71
C GLU A 189 3.05 -14.81 -11.21
N LEU A 190 1.81 -15.08 -10.80
CA LEU A 190 1.44 -15.20 -9.39
C LEU A 190 2.10 -16.40 -8.71
N LEU A 191 2.11 -17.56 -9.36
CA LEU A 191 2.78 -18.76 -8.86
C LEU A 191 4.30 -18.54 -8.73
N ALA A 192 4.91 -17.89 -9.72
CA ALA A 192 6.33 -17.58 -9.70
C ALA A 192 6.67 -16.57 -8.60
N LEU A 193 5.85 -15.54 -8.40
CA LEU A 193 6.00 -14.57 -7.30
C LEU A 193 5.88 -15.27 -5.93
N ALA A 194 4.83 -16.06 -5.74
CA ALA A 194 4.61 -16.81 -4.50
C ALA A 194 5.79 -17.74 -4.17
N GLN A 195 6.33 -18.42 -5.18
CA GLN A 195 7.49 -19.30 -5.00
C GLN A 195 8.75 -18.50 -4.60
N ARG A 196 9.03 -17.37 -5.26
CA ARG A 196 10.17 -16.52 -4.89
C ARG A 196 10.04 -15.98 -3.47
N LEU A 197 8.85 -15.50 -3.07
CA LEU A 197 8.62 -15.01 -1.70
C LEU A 197 8.85 -16.12 -0.68
N LYS A 198 8.33 -17.32 -0.95
CA LYS A 198 8.52 -18.50 -0.08
C LYS A 198 9.98 -18.89 0.08
N ASP A 199 10.73 -18.89 -1.01
CA ASP A 199 12.13 -19.34 -1.02
C ASP A 199 13.07 -18.30 -0.40
N GLN A 200 12.84 -17.02 -0.68
CA GLN A 200 13.70 -15.93 -0.20
C GLN A 200 13.39 -15.54 1.25
N TYR A 201 12.14 -15.73 1.69
CA TYR A 201 11.66 -15.33 3.01
C TYR A 201 11.00 -16.50 3.76
N PRO A 202 11.70 -17.62 3.99
CA PRO A 202 11.09 -18.88 4.47
C PRO A 202 10.51 -18.78 5.88
N LEU A 203 10.93 -17.80 6.68
CA LEU A 203 10.46 -17.57 8.06
C LEU A 203 9.47 -16.41 8.19
N THR A 204 9.21 -15.69 7.11
CA THR A 204 8.33 -14.51 7.11
C THR A 204 6.88 -14.93 6.95
N GLN A 205 6.00 -14.34 7.78
CA GLN A 205 4.56 -14.46 7.67
C GLN A 205 4.00 -13.29 6.88
N PHE A 206 3.12 -13.53 5.92
CA PHE A 206 2.53 -12.53 5.05
C PHE A 206 1.03 -12.42 5.32
N TYR A 207 0.58 -11.24 5.70
CA TYR A 207 -0.83 -10.92 5.92
C TYR A 207 -1.29 -9.96 4.85
N THR A 208 -2.24 -10.38 4.02
CA THR A 208 -2.69 -9.58 2.89
C THR A 208 -4.20 -9.53 2.73
N SER A 209 -4.69 -8.49 2.10
CA SER A 209 -6.10 -8.22 1.88
C SER A 209 -6.26 -7.08 0.85
N HIS A 210 -7.40 -6.39 0.84
CA HIS A 210 -7.67 -5.16 0.10
C HIS A 210 -7.45 -5.35 -1.42
N CYS A 211 -6.42 -4.72 -1.99
CA CYS A 211 -6.11 -4.74 -3.42
C CYS A 211 -5.42 -6.02 -3.91
N THR A 212 -5.19 -7.00 -3.05
CA THR A 212 -4.68 -8.32 -3.47
C THR A 212 -5.75 -9.13 -4.18
N GLY A 213 -7.00 -9.11 -3.67
CA GLY A 213 -8.14 -9.85 -4.20
C GLY A 213 -8.15 -11.33 -3.84
N ASP A 214 -9.37 -11.89 -3.70
CA ASP A 214 -9.55 -13.27 -3.18
C ASP A 214 -8.94 -14.31 -4.13
N ARG A 215 -9.12 -14.17 -5.46
CA ARG A 215 -8.54 -15.12 -6.42
C ARG A 215 -7.02 -15.16 -6.35
N VAL A 216 -6.38 -14.00 -6.28
CA VAL A 216 -4.92 -13.91 -6.17
C VAL A 216 -4.45 -14.54 -4.87
N PHE A 217 -5.15 -14.26 -3.78
CA PHE A 217 -4.88 -14.85 -2.48
C PHE A 217 -4.90 -16.39 -2.53
N GLU A 218 -5.94 -16.99 -3.11
CA GLU A 218 -6.06 -18.46 -3.20
C GLU A 218 -4.94 -19.10 -4.04
N ILE A 219 -4.57 -18.48 -5.19
CA ILE A 219 -3.47 -18.94 -6.02
C ILE A 219 -2.14 -18.93 -5.24
N MET A 220 -1.83 -17.80 -4.60
CA MET A 220 -0.59 -17.65 -3.84
C MET A 220 -0.57 -18.54 -2.59
N LYS A 221 -1.71 -18.70 -1.90
CA LYS A 221 -1.88 -19.59 -0.74
C LYS A 221 -1.56 -21.04 -1.08
N GLY A 222 -1.91 -21.49 -2.29
CA GLY A 222 -1.59 -22.83 -2.78
C GLY A 222 -0.08 -23.11 -2.80
N VAL A 223 0.75 -22.10 -3.02
CA VAL A 223 2.22 -22.20 -3.01
C VAL A 223 2.81 -21.93 -1.63
N MET A 224 2.42 -20.79 -1.02
CA MET A 224 3.01 -20.29 0.22
C MET A 224 2.53 -21.06 1.47
N GLY A 225 1.39 -21.74 1.39
CA GLY A 225 0.86 -22.53 2.51
C GLY A 225 0.64 -21.66 3.74
N GLU A 226 1.13 -22.10 4.89
CA GLU A 226 0.93 -21.41 6.17
C GLU A 226 1.67 -20.06 6.31
N GLN A 227 2.50 -19.68 5.34
CA GLN A 227 3.15 -18.36 5.35
C GLN A 227 2.24 -17.23 4.90
N LEU A 228 1.14 -17.50 4.17
CA LEU A 228 0.22 -16.47 3.66
C LEU A 228 -1.10 -16.52 4.42
N HIS A 229 -1.52 -15.37 4.93
CA HIS A 229 -2.74 -15.19 5.70
C HIS A 229 -3.59 -14.07 5.11
N SER A 230 -4.90 -14.27 5.11
CA SER A 230 -5.85 -13.19 4.89
C SER A 230 -6.03 -12.39 6.18
N PHE A 231 -6.02 -11.06 6.11
CA PHE A 231 -6.39 -10.25 7.26
C PHE A 231 -7.61 -9.37 6.95
N ARG A 232 -8.38 -9.11 8.00
CA ARG A 232 -9.57 -8.25 7.94
C ARG A 232 -9.55 -7.31 9.14
N CYS A 233 -10.33 -6.24 9.04
CA CYS A 233 -10.49 -5.31 10.15
C CYS A 233 -10.90 -6.05 11.45
N GLY A 234 -10.16 -5.81 12.55
CA GLY A 234 -10.36 -6.44 13.84
C GLY A 234 -9.54 -7.71 14.12
N ILE A 235 -8.70 -8.16 13.17
CA ILE A 235 -7.74 -9.23 13.45
C ILE A 235 -6.57 -8.65 14.26
N ILE A 236 -6.14 -9.40 15.28
CA ILE A 236 -4.92 -9.15 16.05
C ILE A 236 -3.83 -10.06 15.49
N ILE A 237 -2.70 -9.49 15.12
CA ILE A 237 -1.51 -10.20 14.64
C ILE A 237 -0.46 -10.09 15.74
N GLU A 238 -0.06 -11.24 16.31
CA GLU A 238 1.07 -11.33 17.22
C GLU A 238 2.34 -11.56 16.39
N HIS A 239 3.42 -10.81 16.66
CA HIS A 239 4.70 -10.88 15.91
C HIS A 239 5.90 -10.83 16.84
#